data_468a95ce163beb872b21ebe0c3d1bb9e
#
_entry.id   468a95ce163beb872b21ebe0c3d1bb9e
#
_cell.length_a   1.000
_cell.length_b   1.000
_cell.length_c   1.000
_cell.angle_alpha   90.00
_cell.angle_beta   90.00
_cell.angle_gamma   90.00
#
_symmetry.space_group_name_H-M   'P 1'
#
loop_
_entity.id
_entity.type
_entity.pdbx_description
1 polymer ?
#
loop_
_entity_poly.entity_id
_entity_poly.type
_entity_poly.pdbx_seq_one_letter_code
_entity_poly.pdbx_strand_id
1 'polypeptide(L)'
;PLVGVSSLKNIAANCVGVLKVIVPLFDARRNNVYAGGYRWQEGKLQSVIPDQHVALPTLLHALAELHTEVLFVGADAAKFAPQITEAMPSAQINHVSLWNYPNGVVLAELSETEEPVSSIHDFVPEYLKLVEAEEKWLASHTPGADTYVEKI
;
A
#
# COMPACT_ATOMS: atom_id res chain seq x y z
N PRO A 1 -11.63 5.07 21.21
CA PRO A 1 -10.35 4.55 20.71
C PRO A 1 -10.00 5.18 19.35
N LEU A 2 -8.71 5.34 19.06
CA LEU A 2 -8.19 5.74 17.77
C LEU A 2 -7.64 4.50 17.08
N VAL A 3 -7.92 4.37 15.77
CA VAL A 3 -7.48 3.24 14.94
C VAL A 3 -6.83 3.79 13.68
N GLY A 4 -5.68 3.26 13.30
CA GLY A 4 -5.01 3.57 12.03
C GLY A 4 -5.33 2.50 11.00
N VAL A 5 -5.75 2.91 9.81
CA VAL A 5 -6.03 2.00 8.69
C VAL A 5 -5.19 2.42 7.49
N SER A 6 -4.53 1.46 6.85
CA SER A 6 -3.80 1.71 5.61
C SER A 6 -4.75 2.22 4.51
N SER A 7 -4.36 3.31 3.83
CA SER A 7 -5.09 3.83 2.67
C SER A 7 -5.09 2.85 1.50
N LEU A 8 -4.02 2.07 1.33
CA LEU A 8 -3.94 1.00 0.33
C LEU A 8 -4.89 -0.15 0.68
N LYS A 9 -4.93 -0.56 1.96
CA LYS A 9 -5.87 -1.58 2.44
C LYS A 9 -7.32 -1.15 2.24
N ASN A 10 -7.65 0.12 2.49
CA ASN A 10 -9.00 0.65 2.26
C ASN A 10 -9.43 0.54 0.79
N ILE A 11 -8.54 0.84 -0.15
CA ILE A 11 -8.83 0.68 -1.58
C ILE A 11 -9.00 -0.79 -1.96
N ALA A 12 -8.09 -1.67 -1.49
CA ALA A 12 -8.19 -3.10 -1.77
C ALA A 12 -9.49 -3.72 -1.23
N ALA A 13 -9.97 -3.23 -0.09
CA ALA A 13 -11.18 -3.73 0.56
C ALA A 13 -12.47 -3.42 -0.21
N ASN A 14 -12.46 -2.44 -1.15
CA ASN A 14 -13.62 -2.22 -2.05
C ASN A 14 -13.87 -3.43 -2.96
N CYS A 15 -12.87 -4.27 -3.21
CA CYS A 15 -12.94 -5.39 -4.15
C CYS A 15 -13.45 -6.66 -3.48
N VAL A 16 -14.59 -6.59 -2.80
CA VAL A 16 -15.22 -7.74 -2.14
C VAL A 16 -15.54 -8.83 -3.16
N GLY A 17 -15.22 -10.08 -2.80
CA GLY A 17 -15.49 -11.25 -3.66
C GLY A 17 -14.46 -11.48 -4.79
N VAL A 18 -13.45 -10.64 -4.91
CA VAL A 18 -12.34 -10.87 -5.83
C VAL A 18 -11.38 -11.91 -5.24
N LEU A 19 -11.18 -13.02 -5.93
CA LEU A 19 -10.32 -14.12 -5.49
C LEU A 19 -8.83 -13.93 -5.86
N LYS A 20 -8.53 -12.90 -6.65
CA LYS A 20 -7.17 -12.54 -7.08
C LYS A 20 -6.41 -11.82 -5.99
N VAL A 21 -5.09 -11.70 -6.14
CA VAL A 21 -4.34 -10.71 -5.37
C VAL A 21 -4.72 -9.32 -5.87
N ILE A 22 -5.21 -8.49 -4.98
CA ILE A 22 -5.61 -7.12 -5.24
C ILE A 22 -4.42 -6.22 -4.91
N VAL A 23 -3.98 -5.42 -5.88
CA VAL A 23 -2.82 -4.55 -5.75
C VAL A 23 -3.24 -3.10 -5.93
N PRO A 24 -3.60 -2.40 -4.85
CA PRO A 24 -3.76 -0.96 -4.89
C PRO A 24 -2.41 -0.30 -5.15
N LEU A 25 -2.39 0.70 -6.03
CA LEU A 25 -1.17 1.44 -6.30
C LEU A 25 -1.43 2.93 -6.55
N PHE A 26 -0.50 3.77 -6.07
CA PHE A 26 -0.41 5.19 -6.36
C PHE A 26 0.94 5.53 -6.98
N ASP A 27 0.96 6.48 -7.89
CA ASP A 27 2.19 7.01 -8.47
C ASP A 27 3.04 7.75 -7.43
N ALA A 28 4.23 7.27 -7.18
CA ALA A 28 5.23 7.89 -6.30
C ALA A 28 6.32 8.65 -7.07
N ARG A 29 6.10 8.90 -8.38
CA ARG A 29 7.01 9.53 -9.34
C ARG A 29 8.25 8.69 -9.66
N ARG A 30 8.95 9.05 -10.75
CA ARG A 30 10.21 8.41 -11.18
C ARG A 30 10.09 6.89 -11.30
N ASN A 31 8.96 6.41 -11.81
CA ASN A 31 8.62 4.98 -11.96
C ASN A 31 8.60 4.19 -10.62
N ASN A 32 8.40 4.90 -9.49
CA ASN A 32 8.09 4.30 -8.21
C ASN A 32 6.60 4.37 -7.92
N VAL A 33 6.14 3.48 -7.07
CA VAL A 33 4.76 3.39 -6.62
C VAL A 33 4.68 3.20 -5.11
N TYR A 34 3.60 3.69 -4.50
CA TYR A 34 3.14 3.20 -3.22
C TYR A 34 2.17 2.08 -3.51
N ALA A 35 2.45 0.88 -3.04
CA ALA A 35 1.63 -0.28 -3.32
C ALA A 35 1.72 -1.32 -2.19
N GLY A 36 0.70 -2.16 -2.11
CA GLY A 36 0.66 -3.37 -1.31
C GLY A 36 -0.07 -4.47 -2.08
N GLY A 37 -0.05 -5.70 -1.59
CA GLY A 37 -0.79 -6.81 -2.16
C GLY A 37 -1.71 -7.42 -1.12
N TYR A 38 -2.97 -7.63 -1.46
CA TYR A 38 -4.00 -8.11 -0.55
C TYR A 38 -4.81 -9.24 -1.16
N ARG A 39 -5.31 -10.13 -0.33
CA ARG A 39 -6.20 -11.22 -0.74
C ARG A 39 -7.30 -11.43 0.27
N TRP A 40 -8.51 -11.66 -0.21
CA TRP A 40 -9.63 -12.10 0.62
C TRP A 40 -9.45 -13.57 0.98
N GLN A 41 -9.42 -13.88 2.27
CA GLN A 41 -9.40 -15.24 2.81
C GLN A 41 -10.37 -15.32 3.99
N GLU A 42 -11.32 -16.24 3.93
CA GLU A 42 -12.31 -16.46 4.99
C GLU A 42 -13.04 -15.19 5.44
N GLY A 43 -13.38 -14.32 4.48
CA GLY A 43 -14.05 -13.05 4.75
C GLY A 43 -13.17 -11.94 5.32
N LYS A 44 -11.85 -12.16 5.43
CA LYS A 44 -10.89 -11.17 5.91
C LYS A 44 -9.92 -10.77 4.80
N LEU A 45 -9.59 -9.49 4.72
CA LEU A 45 -8.58 -8.99 3.80
C LEU A 45 -7.20 -9.09 4.45
N GLN A 46 -6.39 -10.00 3.93
CA GLN A 46 -5.03 -10.26 4.42
C GLN A 46 -3.98 -9.63 3.51
N SER A 47 -2.93 -9.07 4.09
CA SER A 47 -1.76 -8.60 3.34
C SER A 47 -0.90 -9.79 2.92
N VAL A 48 -0.61 -9.89 1.62
CA VAL A 48 0.30 -10.87 1.01
C VAL A 48 1.59 -10.23 0.53
N ILE A 49 1.57 -8.92 0.27
CA ILE A 49 2.73 -8.07 0.07
C ILE A 49 2.54 -6.85 0.96
N PRO A 50 3.48 -6.52 1.85
CA PRO A 50 3.38 -5.35 2.72
C PRO A 50 3.27 -4.06 1.92
N ASP A 51 2.61 -3.06 2.50
CA ASP A 51 2.59 -1.70 1.96
C ASP A 51 4.00 -1.15 1.89
N GLN A 52 4.37 -0.59 0.73
CA GLN A 52 5.73 -0.15 0.49
C GLN A 52 5.81 0.95 -0.57
N HIS A 53 6.89 1.71 -0.51
CA HIS A 53 7.37 2.56 -1.59
C HIS A 53 8.42 1.78 -2.38
N VAL A 54 8.17 1.50 -3.66
CA VAL A 54 9.01 0.58 -4.43
C VAL A 54 9.04 0.96 -5.92
N ALA A 55 10.11 0.61 -6.63
CA ALA A 55 10.13 0.71 -8.08
C ALA A 55 9.11 -0.25 -8.72
N LEU A 56 8.35 0.22 -9.70
CA LEU A 56 7.32 -0.60 -10.35
C LEU A 56 7.87 -1.93 -10.90
N PRO A 57 9.03 -1.99 -11.58
CA PRO A 57 9.58 -3.28 -12.06
C PRO A 57 9.84 -4.28 -10.93
N THR A 58 10.31 -3.80 -9.77
CA THR A 58 10.54 -4.64 -8.59
C THR A 58 9.24 -5.22 -8.04
N LEU A 59 8.19 -4.40 -7.96
CA LEU A 59 6.86 -4.86 -7.56
C LEU A 59 6.32 -5.92 -8.52
N LEU A 60 6.40 -5.67 -9.84
CA LEU A 60 5.91 -6.59 -10.87
C LEU A 60 6.64 -7.93 -10.82
N HIS A 61 7.96 -7.93 -10.59
CA HIS A 61 8.74 -9.14 -10.39
C HIS A 61 8.27 -9.92 -9.15
N ALA A 62 8.13 -9.26 -8.00
CA ALA A 62 7.64 -9.90 -6.78
C ALA A 62 6.22 -10.49 -6.93
N LEU A 63 5.34 -9.81 -7.67
CA LEU A 63 4.00 -10.31 -7.96
C LEU A 63 4.01 -11.53 -8.89
N ALA A 64 4.91 -11.56 -9.89
CA ALA A 64 5.05 -12.69 -10.80
C ALA A 64 5.48 -13.98 -10.06
N GLU A 65 6.34 -13.86 -9.05
CA GLU A 65 6.78 -14.97 -8.21
C GLU A 65 5.63 -15.60 -7.38
N LEU A 66 4.54 -14.89 -7.16
CA LEU A 66 3.38 -15.44 -6.46
C LEU A 66 2.59 -16.46 -7.31
N HIS A 67 2.83 -16.54 -8.61
CA HIS A 67 2.17 -17.45 -9.57
C HIS A 67 0.65 -17.44 -9.43
N THR A 68 0.05 -16.27 -9.26
CA THR A 68 -1.38 -16.09 -9.05
C THR A 68 -1.94 -14.96 -9.93
N GLU A 69 -3.24 -14.96 -10.13
CA GLU A 69 -3.89 -13.85 -10.82
C GLU A 69 -3.86 -12.57 -9.98
N VAL A 70 -3.65 -11.45 -10.65
CA VAL A 70 -3.51 -10.12 -10.02
C VAL A 70 -4.51 -9.15 -10.62
N LEU A 71 -5.13 -8.35 -9.75
CA LEU A 71 -5.96 -7.21 -10.10
C LEU A 71 -5.34 -5.93 -9.56
N PHE A 72 -4.89 -5.03 -10.45
CA PHE A 72 -4.44 -3.70 -10.08
C PHE A 72 -5.61 -2.74 -9.92
N VAL A 73 -5.63 -1.98 -8.83
CA VAL A 73 -6.65 -0.99 -8.49
C VAL A 73 -5.99 0.34 -8.08
N GLY A 74 -6.78 1.40 -8.00
CA GLY A 74 -6.31 2.74 -7.66
C GLY A 74 -6.34 3.69 -8.86
N ALA A 75 -6.44 4.98 -8.58
CA ALA A 75 -6.60 6.01 -9.60
C ALA A 75 -5.46 6.05 -10.62
N ASP A 76 -4.26 5.66 -10.21
CA ASP A 76 -3.07 5.69 -11.06
C ASP A 76 -2.78 4.35 -11.76
N ALA A 77 -3.54 3.27 -11.49
CA ALA A 77 -3.29 1.95 -12.08
C ALA A 77 -3.29 1.97 -13.62
N ALA A 78 -4.22 2.71 -14.21
CA ALA A 78 -4.32 2.84 -15.65
C ALA A 78 -3.09 3.50 -16.30
N LYS A 79 -2.40 4.39 -15.60
CA LYS A 79 -1.17 5.04 -16.06
C LYS A 79 -0.05 4.04 -16.32
N PHE A 80 0.01 2.99 -15.53
CA PHE A 80 1.04 1.95 -15.59
C PHE A 80 0.63 0.74 -16.43
N ALA A 81 -0.57 0.77 -17.03
CA ALA A 81 -1.12 -0.34 -17.82
C ALA A 81 -0.14 -0.92 -18.86
N PRO A 82 0.59 -0.13 -19.67
CA PRO A 82 1.53 -0.68 -20.64
C PRO A 82 2.62 -1.52 -19.99
N GLN A 83 3.24 -1.02 -18.91
CA GLN A 83 4.32 -1.72 -18.21
C GLN A 83 3.80 -2.97 -17.47
N ILE A 84 2.60 -2.87 -16.88
CA ILE A 84 1.96 -4.02 -16.20
C ILE A 84 1.66 -5.12 -17.21
N THR A 85 1.04 -4.79 -18.35
CA THR A 85 0.66 -5.77 -19.37
C THR A 85 1.88 -6.42 -20.01
N GLU A 86 2.96 -5.68 -20.23
CA GLU A 86 4.22 -6.20 -20.75
C GLU A 86 4.86 -7.23 -19.80
N ALA A 87 4.93 -6.90 -18.50
CA ALA A 87 5.57 -7.75 -17.50
C ALA A 87 4.66 -8.90 -17.02
N MET A 88 3.36 -8.67 -16.97
CA MET A 88 2.35 -9.61 -16.47
C MET A 88 1.12 -9.63 -17.40
N PRO A 89 1.18 -10.35 -18.53
CA PRO A 89 0.08 -10.34 -19.53
C PRO A 89 -1.28 -10.83 -19.00
N SER A 90 -1.28 -11.65 -17.94
CA SER A 90 -2.49 -12.18 -17.28
C SER A 90 -3.06 -11.24 -16.21
N ALA A 91 -2.33 -10.20 -15.82
CA ALA A 91 -2.79 -9.24 -14.83
C ALA A 91 -3.96 -8.41 -15.37
N GLN A 92 -4.88 -8.06 -14.49
CA GLN A 92 -6.03 -7.23 -14.82
C GLN A 92 -5.88 -5.85 -14.20
N ILE A 93 -6.39 -4.84 -14.90
CA ILE A 93 -6.48 -3.47 -14.40
C ILE A 93 -7.96 -3.17 -14.19
N ASN A 94 -8.28 -2.66 -13.02
CA ASN A 94 -9.65 -2.37 -12.64
C ASN A 94 -10.26 -1.26 -13.50
N HIS A 95 -11.49 -1.50 -13.96
CA HIS A 95 -12.30 -0.53 -14.70
C HIS A 95 -13.50 -0.01 -13.90
N VAL A 96 -13.72 -0.49 -12.68
CA VAL A 96 -14.80 -0.03 -11.79
C VAL A 96 -14.32 1.20 -11.03
N SER A 97 -14.77 2.38 -11.43
CA SER A 97 -14.27 3.66 -10.88
C SER A 97 -14.32 3.72 -9.34
N LEU A 98 -15.40 3.23 -8.73
CA LEU A 98 -15.58 3.25 -7.28
C LEU A 98 -14.50 2.44 -6.52
N TRP A 99 -13.91 1.44 -7.15
CA TRP A 99 -12.87 0.62 -6.51
C TRP A 99 -11.50 1.31 -6.50
N ASN A 100 -11.35 2.41 -7.21
CA ASN A 100 -10.08 3.12 -7.33
C ASN A 100 -9.86 4.19 -6.26
N TYR A 101 -10.85 4.42 -5.40
CA TYR A 101 -10.81 5.49 -4.40
C TYR A 101 -11.14 4.97 -3.01
N PRO A 102 -10.60 5.60 -1.95
CA PRO A 102 -10.96 5.27 -0.58
C PRO A 102 -12.47 5.42 -0.34
N ASN A 103 -13.04 4.52 0.45
CA ASN A 103 -14.46 4.50 0.78
C ASN A 103 -14.65 4.58 2.30
N GLY A 104 -15.47 5.54 2.75
CA GLY A 104 -15.71 5.77 4.18
C GLY A 104 -16.46 4.63 4.87
N VAL A 105 -17.36 3.93 4.17
CA VAL A 105 -18.07 2.76 4.74
C VAL A 105 -17.07 1.62 4.94
N VAL A 106 -16.24 1.33 3.94
CA VAL A 106 -15.19 0.32 4.01
C VAL A 106 -14.16 0.67 5.10
N LEU A 107 -13.84 1.97 5.27
CA LEU A 107 -12.97 2.42 6.36
C LEU A 107 -13.56 2.09 7.72
N ALA A 108 -14.85 2.32 7.92
CA ALA A 108 -15.54 2.00 9.17
C ALA A 108 -15.52 0.48 9.45
N GLU A 109 -15.83 -0.34 8.45
CA GLU A 109 -15.77 -1.80 8.55
C GLU A 109 -14.37 -2.31 8.90
N LEU A 110 -13.34 -1.80 8.23
CA LEU A 110 -11.95 -2.15 8.55
C LEU A 110 -11.56 -1.76 9.96
N SER A 111 -12.02 -0.59 10.43
CA SER A 111 -11.67 -0.10 11.77
C SER A 111 -12.20 -0.97 12.90
N GLU A 112 -13.24 -1.78 12.66
CA GLU A 112 -13.77 -2.73 13.64
C GLU A 112 -12.84 -3.93 13.88
N THR A 113 -11.94 -4.20 12.94
CA THR A 113 -11.03 -5.35 12.96
C THR A 113 -9.58 -4.97 13.25
N GLU A 114 -9.25 -3.69 13.23
CA GLU A 114 -7.91 -3.20 13.54
C GLU A 114 -7.74 -2.94 15.04
N GLU A 115 -6.51 -3.13 15.52
CA GLU A 115 -6.19 -2.88 16.92
C GLU A 115 -6.15 -1.36 17.21
N PRO A 116 -6.75 -0.90 18.31
CA PRO A 116 -6.64 0.48 18.74
C PRO A 116 -5.19 0.85 19.06
N VAL A 117 -4.79 2.09 18.72
CA VAL A 117 -3.46 2.60 19.05
C VAL A 117 -3.27 2.65 20.58
N SER A 118 -2.08 2.30 21.04
CA SER A 118 -1.73 2.26 22.46
C SER A 118 -1.66 3.66 23.09
N SER A 119 -1.21 4.65 22.31
CA SER A 119 -1.12 6.06 22.73
C SER A 119 -1.64 6.95 21.60
N ILE A 120 -2.68 7.73 21.89
CA ILE A 120 -3.25 8.68 20.92
C ILE A 120 -2.28 9.83 20.64
N HIS A 121 -1.50 10.24 21.65
CA HIS A 121 -0.59 11.37 21.55
C HIS A 121 0.68 11.07 20.75
N ASP A 122 1.08 9.80 20.72
CA ASP A 122 2.29 9.34 20.02
C ASP A 122 1.96 8.75 18.63
N PHE A 123 0.66 8.69 18.28
CA PHE A 123 0.24 8.15 17.00
C PHE A 123 0.56 9.12 15.87
N VAL A 124 1.40 8.67 14.94
CA VAL A 124 1.77 9.40 13.72
C VAL A 124 1.43 8.57 12.49
N PRO A 125 1.15 9.20 11.34
CA PRO A 125 0.98 8.48 10.08
C PRO A 125 2.22 7.66 9.73
N GLU A 126 2.02 6.47 9.20
CA GLU A 126 3.11 5.66 8.66
C GLU A 126 3.49 6.15 7.26
N TYR A 127 4.61 6.84 7.16
CA TYR A 127 5.14 7.31 5.89
C TYR A 127 6.03 6.24 5.25
N LEU A 128 5.55 5.61 4.18
CA LEU A 128 6.27 4.55 3.44
C LEU A 128 7.53 5.07 2.73
N LYS A 129 7.67 6.37 2.58
CA LYS A 129 8.85 7.03 2.02
C LYS A 129 9.36 8.08 2.98
N LEU A 130 10.63 8.01 3.30
CA LEU A 130 11.33 9.08 4.00
C LEU A 130 11.47 10.33 3.10
N VAL A 131 11.55 11.51 3.69
CA VAL A 131 11.87 12.71 2.93
C VAL A 131 13.32 12.68 2.44
N GLU A 132 13.62 13.26 1.28
CA GLU A 132 14.96 13.19 0.68
C GLU A 132 16.08 13.69 1.61
N ALA A 133 15.76 14.63 2.50
CA ALA A 133 16.71 15.14 3.49
C ALA A 133 17.05 14.06 4.53
N GLU A 134 16.06 13.30 4.97
CA GLU A 134 16.21 12.20 5.92
C GLU A 134 16.91 10.99 5.29
N GLU A 135 16.57 10.63 4.03
CA GLU A 135 17.29 9.61 3.27
C GLU A 135 18.78 9.93 3.14
N LYS A 136 19.12 11.18 2.79
CA LYS A 136 20.50 11.65 2.68
C LYS A 136 21.22 11.67 4.02
N TRP A 137 20.51 12.08 5.08
CA TRP A 137 21.06 12.11 6.43
C TRP A 137 21.35 10.67 6.92
N LEU A 138 20.42 9.74 6.78
CA LEU A 138 20.60 8.33 7.14
C LEU A 138 21.70 7.64 6.32
N ALA A 139 21.86 8.00 5.05
CA ALA A 139 22.95 7.48 4.21
C ALA A 139 24.35 7.96 4.68
N SER A 140 24.43 9.08 5.37
CA SER A 140 25.69 9.68 5.88
C SER A 140 25.91 9.52 7.39
N HIS A 141 24.89 9.06 8.13
CA HIS A 141 24.94 8.91 9.59
C HIS A 141 24.40 7.53 10.00
N THR A 142 25.14 6.86 10.90
CA THR A 142 24.67 5.59 11.46
C THR A 142 23.53 5.87 12.46
N PRO A 143 22.36 5.21 12.36
CA PRO A 143 21.30 5.37 13.34
C PRO A 143 21.82 4.94 14.73
N GLY A 144 21.84 5.85 15.69
CA GLY A 144 22.17 5.51 17.09
C GLY A 144 23.06 6.49 17.86
N ALA A 145 23.55 7.57 17.24
CA ALA A 145 24.50 8.45 17.92
C ALA A 145 23.90 9.72 18.54
N ASP A 146 22.78 10.25 18.05
CA ASP A 146 22.21 11.47 18.61
C ASP A 146 20.69 11.47 18.60
N THR A 147 20.12 11.34 19.78
CA THR A 147 18.70 11.61 20.03
C THR A 147 18.53 13.13 20.13
N TYR A 148 18.35 13.81 19.01
CA TYR A 148 17.94 15.21 19.00
C TYR A 148 16.41 15.33 19.05
N VAL A 149 15.85 15.06 20.20
CA VAL A 149 14.62 15.67 20.65
C VAL A 149 14.79 16.01 22.12
N GLU A 150 15.35 17.18 22.40
CA GLU A 150 15.12 17.81 23.69
C GLU A 150 13.64 18.16 23.76
N LYS A 151 12.95 17.55 24.73
CA LYS A 151 11.60 17.94 25.11
C LYS A 151 11.65 19.39 25.63
N ILE A 152 10.98 20.28 24.93
CA ILE A 152 10.53 21.56 25.48
C ILE A 152 9.22 21.34 26.22
#